data_a17a29dea9e41160e3c4ced37c01a6db
#
_entry.id   a17a29dea9e41160e3c4ced37c01a6db
#
_cell.length_a   1.000
_cell.length_b   1.000
_cell.length_c   1.000
_cell.angle_alpha   90.00
_cell.angle_beta   90.00
_cell.angle_gamma   90.00
#
_symmetry.space_group_name_H-M   'P 1'
#
loop_
_entity.id
_entity.type
_entity.pdbx_description
1 polymer ?
#
loop_
_entity_poly.entity_id
_entity_poly.type
_entity_poly.pdbx_seq_one_letter_code
_entity_poly.pdbx_strand_id
1 'polypeptide(L)'
;SSYMTSRYILIAVTVVCIIFVSTSFFTDSLVAPLRNAVSMVVVPLQKGMNNLGLWTYDKVTTLQEISVVLDENNELKNQIDNLTEENNQLRQDSYELTRLRELYKLDEKYPGYTKVGARVIGVTTDNWSKAFKVDKGLDDGIKKDMNVIASGGLVGIVAEVGKNYSIVKTIIEDNNSVSGMLIDTNDTCIVEGDIELSDSGLVHLNHIKADITVRNGDKIVTSNISDKYLQGILIGYAKDVTA
;
A
#
# COMPACT_ATOMS: atom_id res chain seq x y z
N SER A 1 26.16 -81.48 2.93
CA SER A 1 26.54 -81.55 4.35
C SER A 1 26.38 -80.16 5.06
N SER A 2 26.29 -79.10 4.38
CA SER A 2 26.21 -77.74 4.97
C SER A 2 24.80 -77.35 5.48
N TYR A 3 23.73 -77.90 4.96
CA TYR A 3 22.36 -77.59 5.37
C TYR A 3 21.93 -78.21 6.70
N MET A 4 22.54 -79.27 7.11
CA MET A 4 22.24 -79.91 8.40
C MET A 4 22.82 -79.11 9.55
N THR A 5 24.06 -78.58 9.42
CA THR A 5 24.67 -77.73 10.41
C THR A 5 23.92 -76.41 10.66
N SER A 6 23.36 -75.81 9.64
CA SER A 6 22.59 -74.56 9.78
C SER A 6 21.31 -74.77 10.60
N ARG A 7 20.63 -75.91 10.46
CA ARG A 7 19.41 -76.20 11.23
C ARG A 7 19.70 -76.43 12.70
N TYR A 8 20.82 -77.14 13.03
CA TYR A 8 21.22 -77.31 14.43
C TYR A 8 21.68 -76.01 15.07
N ILE A 9 22.35 -75.12 14.34
CA ILE A 9 22.71 -73.79 14.78
C ILE A 9 21.46 -72.96 15.08
N LEU A 10 20.46 -73.00 14.22
CA LEU A 10 19.22 -72.28 14.41
C LEU A 10 18.44 -72.80 15.63
N ILE A 11 18.34 -74.10 15.80
CA ILE A 11 17.73 -74.74 16.99
C ILE A 11 18.52 -74.38 18.26
N ALA A 12 19.82 -74.39 18.20
CA ALA A 12 20.66 -74.00 19.36
C ALA A 12 20.46 -72.57 19.75
N VAL A 13 20.40 -71.62 18.78
CA VAL A 13 20.15 -70.19 19.03
C VAL A 13 18.75 -69.95 19.60
N THR A 14 17.72 -70.65 19.10
CA THR A 14 16.35 -70.52 19.64
C THR A 14 16.27 -71.08 21.08
N VAL A 15 16.92 -72.21 21.40
CA VAL A 15 16.96 -72.75 22.76
C VAL A 15 17.69 -71.82 23.70
N VAL A 16 18.80 -71.20 23.27
CA VAL A 16 19.54 -70.21 24.07
C VAL A 16 18.70 -68.96 24.33
N CYS A 17 17.96 -68.46 23.31
CA CYS A 17 17.05 -67.37 23.48
C CYS A 17 15.90 -67.68 24.44
N ILE A 18 15.33 -68.88 24.38
CA ILE A 18 14.25 -69.29 25.29
C ILE A 18 14.78 -69.43 26.72
N ILE A 19 15.99 -69.97 26.93
CA ILE A 19 16.62 -70.04 28.22
C ILE A 19 16.92 -68.64 28.78
N PHE A 20 17.36 -67.71 27.89
CA PHE A 20 17.63 -66.32 28.26
C PHE A 20 16.36 -65.59 28.68
N VAL A 21 15.26 -65.75 27.95
CA VAL A 21 13.97 -65.20 28.33
C VAL A 21 13.42 -65.80 29.61
N SER A 22 13.55 -67.11 29.78
CA SER A 22 13.09 -67.81 31.00
C SER A 22 13.88 -67.40 32.21
N THR A 23 15.19 -67.22 32.10
CA THR A 23 16.04 -66.76 33.23
C THR A 23 15.79 -65.28 33.52
N SER A 24 15.43 -64.45 32.50
CA SER A 24 15.07 -63.06 32.69
C SER A 24 13.77 -62.90 33.50
N PHE A 25 12.86 -63.87 33.44
CA PHE A 25 11.61 -63.83 34.20
C PHE A 25 11.84 -64.28 35.70
N PHE A 26 12.90 -65.05 36.00
CA PHE A 26 13.07 -65.62 37.33
C PHE A 26 14.11 -64.91 38.22
N THR A 27 14.84 -63.91 37.65
CA THR A 27 15.95 -63.33 38.47
C THR A 27 16.02 -61.82 38.22
N ASP A 28 15.32 -61.05 39.02
CA ASP A 28 15.34 -59.54 39.00
C ASP A 28 16.76 -58.99 39.24
N SER A 29 17.68 -59.81 39.82
CA SER A 29 19.01 -59.35 40.14
C SER A 29 20.01 -59.29 38.99
N LEU A 30 19.77 -60.02 37.91
CA LEU A 30 20.68 -60.06 36.73
C LEU A 30 20.30 -59.01 35.63
N VAL A 31 19.12 -58.43 35.73
CA VAL A 31 18.62 -57.48 34.74
C VAL A 31 19.02 -56.02 35.07
N ALA A 32 19.37 -55.76 36.32
CA ALA A 32 19.76 -54.40 36.77
C ALA A 32 20.96 -53.82 36.02
N PRO A 33 22.07 -54.54 35.73
CA PRO A 33 23.15 -53.91 34.92
C PRO A 33 22.84 -53.70 33.48
N LEU A 34 21.99 -54.56 32.89
CA LEU A 34 21.54 -54.41 31.50
C LEU A 34 20.58 -53.21 31.32
N ARG A 35 19.72 -52.97 32.29
CA ARG A 35 18.81 -51.83 32.32
C ARG A 35 19.56 -50.50 32.37
N ASN A 36 20.66 -50.44 33.12
CA ASN A 36 21.52 -49.26 33.16
C ASN A 36 22.33 -49.07 31.87
N ALA A 37 22.77 -50.15 31.21
CA ALA A 37 23.47 -50.05 29.93
C ALA A 37 22.53 -49.60 28.78
N VAL A 38 21.29 -50.09 28.75
CA VAL A 38 20.29 -49.65 27.79
C VAL A 38 19.90 -48.18 27.99
N SER A 39 19.71 -47.75 29.23
CA SER A 39 19.42 -46.35 29.52
C SER A 39 20.56 -45.41 29.16
N MET A 40 21.82 -45.87 29.28
CA MET A 40 23.01 -45.06 28.96
C MET A 40 23.17 -44.83 27.45
N VAL A 41 22.61 -45.71 26.61
CA VAL A 41 22.66 -45.58 25.14
C VAL A 41 21.38 -44.96 24.57
N VAL A 42 20.22 -45.34 25.08
CA VAL A 42 18.92 -44.89 24.57
C VAL A 42 18.61 -43.42 24.90
N VAL A 43 18.97 -43.00 26.13
CA VAL A 43 18.71 -41.62 26.58
C VAL A 43 19.46 -40.55 25.76
N PRO A 44 20.78 -40.72 25.48
CA PRO A 44 21.48 -39.74 24.62
C PRO A 44 21.01 -39.79 23.16
N LEU A 45 20.56 -40.95 22.66
CA LEU A 45 19.98 -41.04 21.30
C LEU A 45 18.66 -40.29 21.20
N GLN A 46 17.77 -40.42 22.20
CA GLN A 46 16.53 -39.67 22.27
C GLN A 46 16.76 -38.16 22.35
N LYS A 47 17.72 -37.70 23.12
CA LYS A 47 18.10 -36.29 23.22
C LYS A 47 18.71 -35.78 21.90
N GLY A 48 19.52 -36.59 21.23
CA GLY A 48 20.09 -36.26 19.93
C GLY A 48 19.03 -36.14 18.82
N MET A 49 18.07 -37.06 18.80
CA MET A 49 16.96 -37.01 17.83
C MET A 49 16.04 -35.82 18.05
N ASN A 50 15.76 -35.42 19.28
CA ASN A 50 14.93 -34.27 19.59
C ASN A 50 15.61 -32.95 19.16
N ASN A 51 16.92 -32.84 19.38
CA ASN A 51 17.69 -31.68 18.93
C ASN A 51 17.82 -31.60 17.40
N LEU A 52 17.92 -32.73 16.72
CA LEU A 52 17.92 -32.78 15.25
C LEU A 52 16.55 -32.40 14.67
N GLY A 53 15.46 -32.83 15.32
CA GLY A 53 14.10 -32.48 14.92
C GLY A 53 13.80 -30.96 15.02
N LEU A 54 14.22 -30.33 16.11
CA LEU A 54 14.09 -28.89 16.31
C LEU A 54 14.96 -28.11 15.33
N TRP A 55 16.21 -28.54 15.11
CA TRP A 55 17.10 -27.86 14.15
C TRP A 55 16.61 -27.93 12.69
N THR A 56 16.02 -29.06 12.29
CA THR A 56 15.45 -29.22 10.96
C THR A 56 14.16 -28.40 10.83
N TYR A 57 13.33 -28.31 11.85
CA TYR A 57 12.10 -27.52 11.86
C TYR A 57 12.41 -26.02 11.70
N ASP A 58 13.36 -25.48 12.49
CA ASP A 58 13.79 -24.08 12.37
C ASP A 58 14.36 -23.76 10.98
N LYS A 59 15.11 -24.68 10.39
CA LYS A 59 15.65 -24.50 9.03
C LYS A 59 14.56 -24.50 7.96
N VAL A 60 13.56 -25.34 8.10
CA VAL A 60 12.44 -25.42 7.13
C VAL A 60 11.57 -24.17 7.24
N THR A 61 11.24 -23.71 8.44
CA THR A 61 10.46 -22.45 8.62
C THR A 61 11.20 -21.24 8.07
N THR A 62 12.50 -21.11 8.37
CA THR A 62 13.32 -20.01 7.83
C THR A 62 13.39 -20.04 6.29
N LEU A 63 13.49 -21.22 5.69
CA LEU A 63 13.50 -21.35 4.22
C LEU A 63 12.13 -20.99 3.61
N GLN A 64 11.02 -21.33 4.28
CA GLN A 64 9.68 -20.91 3.85
C GLN A 64 9.50 -19.40 3.96
N GLU A 65 9.93 -18.78 5.04
CA GLU A 65 9.91 -17.33 5.20
C GLU A 65 10.74 -16.62 4.11
N ILE A 66 11.93 -17.13 3.82
CA ILE A 66 12.77 -16.60 2.75
C ILE A 66 12.08 -16.72 1.39
N SER A 67 11.42 -17.85 1.10
CA SER A 67 10.71 -18.03 -0.17
C SER A 67 9.56 -17.04 -0.32
N VAL A 68 8.78 -16.81 0.74
CA VAL A 68 7.68 -15.83 0.74
C VAL A 68 8.22 -14.42 0.50
N VAL A 69 9.31 -14.03 1.18
CA VAL A 69 9.94 -12.71 0.97
C VAL A 69 10.52 -12.57 -0.44
N LEU A 70 11.06 -13.64 -1.02
CA LEU A 70 11.56 -13.64 -2.40
C LEU A 70 10.40 -13.49 -3.40
N ASP A 71 9.29 -14.18 -3.19
CA ASP A 71 8.11 -14.08 -4.03
C ASP A 71 7.50 -12.67 -3.96
N GLU A 72 7.39 -12.10 -2.75
CA GLU A 72 6.95 -10.72 -2.55
C GLU A 72 7.91 -9.72 -3.21
N ASN A 73 9.21 -9.92 -3.10
CA ASN A 73 10.20 -9.07 -3.77
C ASN A 73 10.10 -9.13 -5.30
N ASN A 74 9.85 -10.32 -5.85
CA ASN A 74 9.63 -10.48 -7.28
C ASN A 74 8.33 -9.82 -7.73
N GLU A 75 7.26 -9.97 -6.96
CA GLU A 75 5.98 -9.30 -7.23
C GLU A 75 6.13 -7.78 -7.20
N LEU A 76 6.81 -7.24 -6.17
CA LEU A 76 7.09 -5.79 -6.08
C LEU A 76 7.94 -5.29 -7.24
N LYS A 77 8.93 -6.07 -7.70
CA LYS A 77 9.72 -5.73 -8.89
C LYS A 77 8.84 -5.67 -10.14
N ASN A 78 7.98 -6.66 -10.34
CA ASN A 78 7.05 -6.68 -11.47
C ASN A 78 6.10 -5.47 -11.44
N GLN A 79 5.62 -5.08 -10.24
CA GLN A 79 4.80 -3.89 -10.08
C GLN A 79 5.58 -2.62 -10.41
N ILE A 80 6.84 -2.50 -9.99
CA ILE A 80 7.72 -1.38 -10.34
C ILE A 80 7.93 -1.31 -11.85
N ASP A 81 8.20 -2.43 -12.49
CA ASP A 81 8.42 -2.48 -13.94
C ASP A 81 7.14 -2.06 -14.70
N ASN A 82 5.98 -2.58 -14.32
CA ASN A 82 4.69 -2.20 -14.90
C ASN A 82 4.39 -0.70 -14.70
N LEU A 83 4.57 -0.19 -13.48
CA LEU A 83 4.36 1.24 -13.19
C LEU A 83 5.35 2.13 -13.93
N THR A 84 6.58 1.65 -14.15
CA THR A 84 7.58 2.37 -14.91
C THR A 84 7.20 2.44 -16.39
N GLU A 85 6.73 1.33 -16.95
CA GLU A 85 6.25 1.28 -18.34
C GLU A 85 5.03 2.18 -18.53
N GLU A 86 4.03 2.09 -17.65
CA GLU A 86 2.86 2.96 -17.67
C GLU A 86 3.25 4.45 -17.55
N ASN A 87 4.18 4.78 -16.65
CA ASN A 87 4.67 6.16 -16.53
C ASN A 87 5.36 6.64 -17.79
N ASN A 88 6.14 5.78 -18.45
CA ASN A 88 6.79 6.12 -19.71
C ASN A 88 5.77 6.34 -20.84
N GLN A 89 4.73 5.52 -20.90
CA GLN A 89 3.65 5.67 -21.87
C GLN A 89 2.88 6.97 -21.64
N LEU A 90 2.49 7.26 -20.39
CA LEU A 90 1.84 8.52 -20.04
C LEU A 90 2.67 9.75 -20.37
N ARG A 91 4.00 9.66 -20.23
CA ARG A 91 4.91 10.73 -20.65
C ARG A 91 4.93 10.92 -22.18
N GLN A 92 4.92 9.83 -22.95
CA GLN A 92 4.84 9.91 -24.41
C GLN A 92 3.51 10.53 -24.86
N ASP A 93 2.39 10.09 -24.27
CA ASP A 93 1.06 10.62 -24.58
C ASP A 93 0.95 12.12 -24.25
N SER A 94 1.53 12.53 -23.11
CA SER A 94 1.61 13.93 -22.72
C SER A 94 2.44 14.77 -23.71
N TYR A 95 3.55 14.23 -24.20
CA TYR A 95 4.38 14.88 -25.21
C TYR A 95 3.64 15.00 -26.54
N GLU A 96 2.98 13.93 -26.98
CA GLU A 96 2.18 13.94 -28.22
C GLU A 96 1.00 14.92 -28.14
N LEU A 97 0.31 14.94 -27.00
CA LEU A 97 -0.76 15.90 -26.74
C LEU A 97 -0.26 17.35 -26.82
N THR A 98 0.89 17.64 -26.25
CA THR A 98 1.51 18.97 -26.32
C THR A 98 1.84 19.35 -27.74
N ARG A 99 2.43 18.44 -28.53
CA ARG A 99 2.74 18.64 -29.94
C ARG A 99 1.48 18.86 -30.79
N LEU A 100 0.42 18.09 -30.56
CA LEU A 100 -0.86 18.27 -31.26
C LEU A 100 -1.50 19.62 -30.93
N ARG A 101 -1.43 20.06 -29.66
CA ARG A 101 -1.90 21.39 -29.24
C ARG A 101 -1.15 22.51 -29.95
N GLU A 102 0.17 22.43 -30.05
CA GLU A 102 0.98 23.38 -30.79
C GLU A 102 0.56 23.45 -32.26
N LEU A 103 0.37 22.28 -32.89
CA LEU A 103 -0.05 22.20 -34.30
C LEU A 103 -1.43 22.84 -34.56
N TYR A 104 -2.38 22.67 -33.63
CA TYR A 104 -3.76 23.18 -33.78
C TYR A 104 -4.00 24.47 -33.02
N LYS A 105 -2.96 25.10 -32.45
CA LYS A 105 -3.11 26.34 -31.63
C LYS A 105 -4.17 26.21 -30.52
N LEU A 106 -4.37 25.01 -30.04
CA LEU A 106 -5.37 24.72 -28.99
C LEU A 106 -4.95 25.23 -27.60
N ASP A 107 -3.72 25.69 -27.46
CA ASP A 107 -3.12 26.00 -26.17
C ASP A 107 -2.94 27.51 -25.85
N GLU A 108 -3.61 28.42 -26.66
CA GLU A 108 -3.57 29.84 -26.31
C GLU A 108 -4.22 30.15 -24.95
N LYS A 109 -5.10 29.24 -24.47
CA LYS A 109 -5.80 29.41 -23.19
C LYS A 109 -5.00 28.92 -21.97
N TYR A 110 -4.04 27.98 -22.16
CA TYR A 110 -3.26 27.36 -21.08
C TYR A 110 -1.82 27.01 -21.49
N PRO A 111 -0.99 27.99 -21.83
CA PRO A 111 0.42 27.76 -22.10
C PRO A 111 1.08 27.29 -20.82
N GLY A 112 1.47 26.03 -20.77
CA GLY A 112 2.10 25.30 -19.69
C GLY A 112 2.16 26.06 -18.35
N TYR A 113 1.38 25.63 -17.37
CA TYR A 113 1.23 26.34 -16.09
C TYR A 113 2.60 26.66 -15.45
N THR A 114 2.96 27.93 -15.40
CA THR A 114 4.12 28.36 -14.60
C THR A 114 3.75 28.21 -13.13
N LYS A 115 4.50 27.39 -12.40
CA LYS A 115 4.28 27.14 -10.98
C LYS A 115 5.32 27.85 -10.15
N VAL A 116 4.89 28.49 -9.09
CA VAL A 116 5.74 29.13 -8.10
C VAL A 116 5.65 28.36 -6.78
N GLY A 117 6.79 27.89 -6.27
CA GLY A 117 6.84 27.25 -4.96
C GLY A 117 6.63 28.30 -3.85
N ALA A 118 5.68 28.05 -2.96
CA ALA A 118 5.38 28.91 -1.83
C ALA A 118 5.36 28.14 -0.51
N ARG A 119 5.70 28.79 0.57
CA ARG A 119 5.66 28.25 1.93
C ARG A 119 4.51 28.88 2.70
N VAL A 120 3.77 28.07 3.44
CA VAL A 120 2.77 28.54 4.39
C VAL A 120 3.47 29.23 5.55
N ILE A 121 3.14 30.50 5.80
CA ILE A 121 3.72 31.35 6.86
C ILE A 121 2.71 31.73 7.95
N GLY A 122 1.43 31.40 7.75
CA GLY A 122 0.39 31.62 8.75
C GLY A 122 -0.90 30.91 8.35
N VAL A 123 -1.69 30.55 9.34
CA VAL A 123 -3.00 29.94 9.14
C VAL A 123 -4.00 30.79 9.90
N THR A 124 -5.07 31.17 9.25
CA THR A 124 -6.22 31.83 9.89
C THR A 124 -7.28 30.75 10.07
N THR A 125 -7.51 30.38 11.32
CA THR A 125 -8.56 29.44 11.71
C THR A 125 -9.60 30.18 12.53
N ASP A 126 -10.48 30.87 11.87
CA ASP A 126 -11.71 31.35 12.49
C ASP A 126 -12.78 30.26 12.35
N ASN A 127 -13.82 30.30 13.16
CA ASN A 127 -14.94 29.33 13.10
C ASN A 127 -15.64 29.31 11.72
N TRP A 128 -15.32 30.23 10.84
CA TRP A 128 -16.01 30.48 9.57
C TRP A 128 -15.05 30.47 8.36
N SER A 129 -13.76 30.48 8.58
CA SER A 129 -12.76 30.63 7.51
C SER A 129 -11.54 29.76 7.75
N LYS A 130 -11.21 28.92 6.79
CA LYS A 130 -9.94 28.16 6.76
C LYS A 130 -9.08 28.72 5.64
N ALA A 131 -8.46 29.89 5.89
CA ALA A 131 -7.52 30.49 4.98
C ALA A 131 -6.09 30.36 5.50
N PHE A 132 -5.12 30.39 4.61
CA PHE A 132 -3.72 30.42 5.00
C PHE A 132 -2.95 31.45 4.19
N LYS A 133 -1.85 31.91 4.78
CA LYS A 133 -0.95 32.91 4.20
C LYS A 133 0.31 32.23 3.68
N VAL A 134 0.74 32.60 2.48
CA VAL A 134 1.98 32.12 1.86
C VAL A 134 2.99 33.26 1.67
N ASP A 135 4.28 32.91 1.60
CA ASP A 135 5.43 33.81 1.48
C ASP A 135 5.70 34.29 0.05
N LYS A 136 4.70 34.29 -0.81
CA LYS A 136 4.77 34.70 -2.21
C LYS A 136 3.68 35.72 -2.53
N GLY A 137 4.04 36.78 -3.24
CA GLY A 137 3.13 37.88 -3.55
C GLY A 137 3.33 38.46 -4.94
N LEU A 138 2.98 39.74 -5.09
CA LEU A 138 3.09 40.46 -6.35
C LEU A 138 4.52 40.46 -6.90
N ASP A 139 5.52 40.61 -6.02
CA ASP A 139 6.95 40.61 -6.41
C ASP A 139 7.39 39.25 -7.01
N ASP A 140 6.67 38.17 -6.70
CA ASP A 140 6.92 36.82 -7.20
C ASP A 140 6.01 36.46 -8.41
N GLY A 141 5.20 37.43 -8.89
CA GLY A 141 4.29 37.22 -10.00
C GLY A 141 2.94 36.58 -9.63
N ILE A 142 2.64 36.48 -8.33
CA ILE A 142 1.33 35.95 -7.87
C ILE A 142 0.22 36.97 -8.18
N LYS A 143 -0.91 36.45 -8.63
CA LYS A 143 -2.11 37.23 -8.94
C LYS A 143 -3.31 36.62 -8.21
N LYS A 144 -4.33 37.44 -8.01
CA LYS A 144 -5.63 36.99 -7.52
C LYS A 144 -6.20 35.91 -8.44
N ASP A 145 -6.94 34.97 -7.88
CA ASP A 145 -7.58 33.83 -8.54
C ASP A 145 -6.58 32.78 -9.10
N MET A 146 -5.29 32.90 -8.81
CA MET A 146 -4.36 31.79 -9.09
C MET A 146 -4.70 30.58 -8.25
N ASN A 147 -4.68 29.40 -8.88
CA ASN A 147 -4.97 28.14 -8.22
C ASN A 147 -3.78 27.69 -7.37
N VAL A 148 -4.07 27.17 -6.19
CA VAL A 148 -3.08 26.64 -5.27
C VAL A 148 -3.24 25.13 -5.17
N ILE A 149 -2.15 24.42 -5.40
CA ILE A 149 -2.11 22.96 -5.37
C ILE A 149 -1.08 22.48 -4.34
N ALA A 150 -1.40 21.40 -3.66
CA ALA A 150 -0.47 20.67 -2.80
C ALA A 150 -0.74 19.18 -2.90
N SER A 151 0.30 18.36 -2.77
CA SER A 151 0.18 16.89 -2.88
C SER A 151 -0.56 16.41 -4.14
N GLY A 152 -0.45 17.18 -5.23
CA GLY A 152 -1.08 16.85 -6.52
C GLY A 152 -2.57 17.18 -6.64
N GLY A 153 -3.18 17.81 -5.65
CA GLY A 153 -4.59 18.21 -5.66
C GLY A 153 -4.82 19.71 -5.44
N LEU A 154 -6.03 20.15 -5.73
CA LEU A 154 -6.49 21.53 -5.49
C LEU A 154 -6.65 21.77 -3.99
N VAL A 155 -6.00 22.80 -3.48
CA VAL A 155 -6.15 23.25 -2.09
C VAL A 155 -7.07 24.46 -2.00
N GLY A 156 -6.96 25.35 -2.97
CA GLY A 156 -7.72 26.60 -2.96
C GLY A 156 -7.29 27.56 -4.07
N ILE A 157 -7.67 28.80 -3.88
CA ILE A 157 -7.28 29.91 -4.78
C ILE A 157 -6.72 31.08 -3.97
N VAL A 158 -5.92 31.88 -4.63
CA VAL A 158 -5.43 33.13 -4.09
C VAL A 158 -6.57 34.14 -4.00
N ALA A 159 -7.00 34.49 -2.80
CA ALA A 159 -8.07 35.46 -2.55
C ALA A 159 -7.53 36.90 -2.51
N GLU A 160 -6.38 37.10 -1.87
CA GLU A 160 -5.75 38.41 -1.72
C GLU A 160 -4.25 38.29 -1.97
N VAL A 161 -3.68 39.35 -2.55
CA VAL A 161 -2.24 39.41 -2.88
C VAL A 161 -1.65 40.65 -2.28
N GLY A 162 -0.71 40.49 -1.37
CA GLY A 162 0.15 41.52 -0.89
C GLY A 162 1.45 41.61 -1.71
N LYS A 163 2.36 42.50 -1.32
CA LYS A 163 3.62 42.71 -2.03
C LYS A 163 4.49 41.43 -2.00
N ASN A 164 4.67 40.82 -0.83
CA ASN A 164 5.52 39.66 -0.59
C ASN A 164 4.78 38.51 0.10
N TYR A 165 3.46 38.49 0.07
CA TYR A 165 2.63 37.44 0.62
C TYR A 165 1.32 37.35 -0.15
N SER A 166 0.61 36.23 0.01
CA SER A 166 -0.76 36.06 -0.48
C SER A 166 -1.60 35.31 0.53
N ILE A 167 -2.91 35.55 0.51
CA ILE A 167 -3.91 34.83 1.28
C ILE A 167 -4.62 33.87 0.35
N VAL A 168 -4.63 32.62 0.74
CA VAL A 168 -5.27 31.51 0.01
C VAL A 168 -6.55 31.13 0.72
N LYS A 169 -7.65 31.17 0.01
CA LYS A 169 -8.95 30.64 0.42
C LYS A 169 -9.02 29.17 0.04
N THR A 170 -9.33 28.30 1.00
CA THR A 170 -9.36 26.86 0.75
C THR A 170 -10.67 26.39 0.14
N ILE A 171 -10.66 25.22 -0.51
CA ILE A 171 -11.87 24.61 -1.06
C ILE A 171 -12.79 24.01 0.00
N ILE A 172 -12.31 23.83 1.23
CA ILE A 172 -13.06 23.27 2.36
C ILE A 172 -13.85 24.33 3.15
N GLU A 173 -13.67 25.61 2.82
CA GLU A 173 -14.37 26.71 3.49
C GLU A 173 -15.82 26.75 3.07
N ASP A 174 -16.72 27.04 4.03
CA ASP A 174 -18.15 27.22 3.79
C ASP A 174 -18.41 28.24 2.68
N ASN A 175 -19.45 28.00 1.90
CA ASN A 175 -19.82 28.85 0.75
C ASN A 175 -18.70 28.96 -0.33
N ASN A 176 -17.75 28.06 -0.34
CA ASN A 176 -16.83 27.93 -1.46
C ASN A 176 -17.24 26.74 -2.31
N SER A 177 -17.53 27.01 -3.58
CA SER A 177 -17.92 25.99 -4.56
C SER A 177 -16.93 25.92 -5.71
N VAL A 178 -16.58 24.70 -6.07
CA VAL A 178 -15.68 24.38 -7.18
C VAL A 178 -16.44 23.59 -8.22
N SER A 179 -16.43 24.04 -9.46
CA SER A 179 -16.96 23.25 -10.56
C SER A 179 -16.05 22.05 -10.81
N GLY A 180 -16.57 20.87 -10.53
CA GLY A 180 -15.91 19.59 -10.72
C GLY A 180 -16.41 18.82 -11.93
N MET A 181 -15.69 17.77 -12.29
CA MET A 181 -16.03 16.83 -13.34
C MET A 181 -15.54 15.44 -12.95
N LEU A 182 -16.40 14.44 -13.12
CA LEU A 182 -15.99 13.05 -13.03
C LEU A 182 -15.13 12.71 -14.25
N ILE A 183 -13.96 12.12 -14.03
CA ILE A 183 -13.00 11.89 -15.12
C ILE A 183 -13.48 10.82 -16.09
N ASP A 184 -14.18 9.79 -15.57
CA ASP A 184 -14.57 8.62 -16.35
C ASP A 184 -15.77 8.88 -17.27
N THR A 185 -16.70 9.74 -16.83
CA THR A 185 -17.94 10.02 -17.57
C THR A 185 -17.96 11.41 -18.21
N ASN A 186 -17.02 12.30 -17.85
CA ASN A 186 -17.00 13.72 -18.20
C ASN A 186 -18.22 14.51 -17.67
N ASP A 187 -18.96 13.96 -16.73
CA ASP A 187 -20.11 14.63 -16.16
C ASP A 187 -19.70 15.67 -15.14
N THR A 188 -20.40 16.79 -15.17
CA THR A 188 -20.12 17.92 -14.30
C THR A 188 -20.85 17.81 -12.97
N CYS A 189 -20.16 18.26 -11.93
CA CYS A 189 -20.67 18.31 -10.58
C CYS A 189 -20.21 19.61 -9.90
N ILE A 190 -20.73 19.88 -8.71
CA ILE A 190 -20.28 20.97 -7.86
C ILE A 190 -19.73 20.37 -6.57
N VAL A 191 -18.51 20.75 -6.24
CA VAL A 191 -17.88 20.42 -4.98
C VAL A 191 -18.02 21.61 -4.05
N GLU A 192 -18.69 21.45 -2.93
CA GLU A 192 -18.95 22.49 -1.94
C GLU A 192 -18.18 22.23 -0.67
N GLY A 193 -17.47 23.24 -0.20
CA GLY A 193 -16.77 23.21 1.07
C GLY A 193 -17.73 23.16 2.24
N ASP A 194 -17.31 22.43 3.29
CA ASP A 194 -18.00 22.33 4.56
C ASP A 194 -16.95 22.20 5.66
N ILE A 195 -16.91 23.19 6.55
CA ILE A 195 -15.94 23.24 7.63
C ILE A 195 -16.16 22.09 8.63
N GLU A 196 -17.37 21.68 8.88
CA GLU A 196 -17.66 20.58 9.82
C GLU A 196 -17.15 19.23 9.29
N LEU A 197 -17.26 19.01 7.97
CA LEU A 197 -16.76 17.81 7.31
C LEU A 197 -15.26 17.84 7.09
N SER A 198 -14.64 19.03 7.10
CA SER A 198 -13.23 19.20 6.77
C SER A 198 -12.29 18.46 7.71
N ASP A 199 -12.64 18.28 8.97
CA ASP A 199 -11.85 17.53 9.96
C ASP A 199 -11.78 16.03 9.61
N SER A 200 -12.78 15.52 8.86
CA SER A 200 -12.79 14.16 8.30
C SER A 200 -12.15 14.10 6.90
N GLY A 201 -11.65 15.23 6.37
CA GLY A 201 -11.09 15.32 5.02
C GLY A 201 -12.14 15.18 3.92
N LEU A 202 -13.39 15.54 4.19
CA LEU A 202 -14.53 15.42 3.28
C LEU A 202 -15.06 16.79 2.87
N VAL A 203 -15.70 16.83 1.72
CA VAL A 203 -16.48 17.97 1.18
C VAL A 203 -17.73 17.44 0.49
N HIS A 204 -18.73 18.25 0.32
CA HIS A 204 -19.95 17.85 -0.36
C HIS A 204 -19.75 17.78 -1.87
N LEU A 205 -20.34 16.76 -2.48
CA LEU A 205 -20.45 16.62 -3.92
C LEU A 205 -21.93 16.74 -4.33
N ASN A 206 -22.28 17.82 -4.98
CA ASN A 206 -23.65 18.20 -5.32
C ASN A 206 -23.85 18.38 -6.84
N HIS A 207 -25.12 18.56 -7.23
CA HIS A 207 -25.51 18.88 -8.61
C HIS A 207 -25.04 17.86 -9.66
N ILE A 208 -25.13 16.57 -9.30
CA ILE A 208 -24.92 15.48 -10.24
C ILE A 208 -26.25 15.22 -10.94
N LYS A 209 -26.23 15.02 -12.25
CA LYS A 209 -27.45 14.66 -13.00
C LYS A 209 -27.99 13.32 -12.52
N ALA A 210 -29.31 13.19 -12.47
CA ALA A 210 -29.98 12.01 -11.91
C ALA A 210 -29.74 10.69 -12.68
N ASP A 211 -29.26 10.76 -13.89
CA ASP A 211 -28.94 9.62 -14.77
C ASP A 211 -27.50 9.11 -14.61
N ILE A 212 -26.71 9.79 -13.77
CA ILE A 212 -25.31 9.45 -13.54
C ILE A 212 -25.16 8.62 -12.26
N THR A 213 -24.49 7.48 -12.40
CA THR A 213 -24.13 6.65 -11.25
C THR A 213 -22.71 6.97 -10.83
N VAL A 214 -22.55 7.67 -9.71
CA VAL A 214 -21.27 7.87 -9.05
C VAL A 214 -20.94 6.65 -8.20
N ARG A 215 -19.69 6.23 -8.21
CA ARG A 215 -19.18 5.10 -7.41
C ARG A 215 -18.15 5.59 -6.42
N ASN A 216 -18.06 4.90 -5.29
CA ASN A 216 -16.96 5.16 -4.35
C ASN A 216 -15.61 4.93 -5.05
N GLY A 217 -14.73 5.93 -4.97
CA GLY A 217 -13.43 5.92 -5.61
C GLY A 217 -13.38 6.66 -6.96
N ASP A 218 -14.51 7.10 -7.50
CA ASP A 218 -14.52 7.90 -8.74
C ASP A 218 -13.74 9.19 -8.55
N LYS A 219 -12.90 9.48 -9.53
CA LYS A 219 -11.97 10.61 -9.48
C LYS A 219 -12.66 11.90 -9.97
N ILE A 220 -12.58 12.94 -9.15
CA ILE A 220 -13.16 14.24 -9.41
C ILE A 220 -12.05 15.25 -9.65
N VAL A 221 -12.12 15.95 -10.76
CA VAL A 221 -11.17 17.01 -11.15
C VAL A 221 -11.93 18.32 -11.41
N THR A 222 -11.21 19.43 -11.43
CA THR A 222 -11.79 20.73 -11.83
C THR A 222 -12.29 20.69 -13.27
N SER A 223 -13.47 21.25 -13.50
CA SER A 223 -14.08 21.35 -14.84
C SER A 223 -13.70 22.66 -15.53
N ASN A 224 -14.02 22.75 -16.82
CA ASN A 224 -13.85 23.94 -17.64
C ASN A 224 -15.06 24.89 -17.64
N ILE A 225 -16.07 24.62 -16.82
CA ILE A 225 -17.30 25.45 -16.77
C ILE A 225 -17.01 26.79 -16.12
N SER A 226 -16.12 26.81 -15.11
CA SER A 226 -15.73 28.03 -14.43
C SER A 226 -14.35 28.50 -14.90
N ASP A 227 -14.25 29.77 -15.28
CA ASP A 227 -12.97 30.41 -15.63
C ASP A 227 -12.04 30.60 -14.40
N LYS A 228 -12.58 30.36 -13.19
CA LYS A 228 -11.89 30.57 -11.92
C LYS A 228 -10.89 29.46 -11.60
N TYR A 229 -11.17 28.24 -12.06
CA TYR A 229 -10.33 27.09 -11.81
C TYR A 229 -9.78 26.54 -13.12
N LEU A 230 -8.49 26.26 -13.11
CA LEU A 230 -7.82 25.60 -14.24
C LEU A 230 -8.34 24.16 -14.36
N GLN A 231 -8.65 23.74 -15.56
CA GLN A 231 -9.24 22.41 -15.82
C GLN A 231 -8.25 21.27 -15.50
N GLY A 232 -8.79 20.17 -14.95
CA GLY A 232 -8.07 18.92 -14.80
C GLY A 232 -7.26 18.79 -13.50
N ILE A 233 -7.37 19.75 -12.57
CA ILE A 233 -6.73 19.65 -11.27
C ILE A 233 -7.54 18.69 -10.39
N LEU A 234 -6.89 17.71 -9.77
CA LEU A 234 -7.53 16.78 -8.86
C LEU A 234 -8.17 17.52 -7.68
N ILE A 235 -9.45 17.26 -7.41
CA ILE A 235 -10.14 17.73 -6.20
C ILE A 235 -10.16 16.64 -5.15
N GLY A 236 -10.53 15.41 -5.53
CA GLY A 236 -10.63 14.29 -4.62
C GLY A 236 -11.23 13.05 -5.27
N TYR A 237 -11.70 12.17 -4.41
CA TYR A 237 -12.35 10.92 -4.81
C TYR A 237 -13.71 10.82 -4.13
N ALA A 238 -14.71 10.32 -4.86
CA ALA A 238 -16.04 10.12 -4.32
C ALA A 238 -16.02 9.10 -3.18
N LYS A 239 -16.73 9.42 -2.09
CA LYS A 239 -16.89 8.56 -0.92
C LYS A 239 -18.29 8.74 -0.37
N ASP A 240 -18.83 7.69 0.27
CA ASP A 240 -20.14 7.71 0.94
C ASP A 240 -21.28 8.21 0.02
N VAL A 241 -21.31 7.66 -1.20
CA VAL A 241 -22.34 8.01 -2.19
C VAL A 241 -23.70 7.53 -1.72
N THR A 242 -24.60 8.48 -1.42
CA THR A 242 -26.01 8.23 -1.09
C THR A 242 -26.87 8.56 -2.29
N ALA A 243 -27.79 7.65 -2.63
CA ALA A 243 -28.74 7.83 -3.72
C ALA A 243 -29.88 8.76 -3.34
#